data_ee93124cca650b1930b3135924733f68
#
_entry.id   ee93124cca650b1930b3135924733f68
#
_cell.length_a   1.000
_cell.length_b   1.000
_cell.length_c   1.000
_cell.angle_alpha   90.00
_cell.angle_beta   90.00
_cell.angle_gamma   90.00
#
_symmetry.space_group_name_H-M   'P 1'
#
loop_
_entity.id
_entity.type
_entity.pdbx_description
1 polymer ?
#
loop_
_entity_poly.entity_id
_entity_poly.type
_entity_poly.pdbx_seq_one_letter_code
_entity_poly.pdbx_strand_id
1 'polypeptide(L)'
;MKRLLLLLLCMLAYMPAAFASTWQEDVEAVTSHPEKVYEVYCGMPYEDFEQTWENVPNWSCKDKKPRRQVFEKIMEGTPPLRETFTVLGDRTSVIHMEVSFLTDDKKLMDWIFNYTRNRLAIKFGNPGEVEGCQVIDMNYPTFITWPGHPVMLTRGSVERGGKTYRVTIML
;
A
#
# COMPACT_ATOMS: atom_id res chain seq x y z
N MET A 1 34.31 31.59 -18.28
CA MET A 1 34.21 30.13 -18.04
C MET A 1 33.82 29.78 -16.60
N LYS A 2 34.43 30.30 -15.54
CA LYS A 2 34.07 29.95 -14.13
C LYS A 2 32.60 30.25 -13.75
N ARG A 3 32.02 31.35 -14.25
CA ARG A 3 30.58 31.67 -13.96
C ARG A 3 29.59 30.76 -14.65
N LEU A 4 29.91 30.23 -15.82
CA LEU A 4 29.08 29.28 -16.55
C LEU A 4 29.07 27.90 -15.85
N LEU A 5 30.26 27.50 -15.33
CA LEU A 5 30.39 26.25 -14.56
C LEU A 5 29.58 26.29 -13.25
N LEU A 6 29.55 27.45 -12.58
CA LEU A 6 28.76 27.63 -11.33
C LEU A 6 27.26 27.56 -11.60
N LEU A 7 26.79 28.16 -12.70
CA LEU A 7 25.39 28.08 -13.11
C LEU A 7 24.97 26.64 -13.47
N LEU A 8 25.86 25.88 -14.14
CA LEU A 8 25.59 24.47 -14.46
C LEU A 8 25.55 23.61 -13.20
N LEU A 9 26.43 23.84 -12.23
CA LEU A 9 26.39 23.17 -10.92
C LEU A 9 25.12 23.51 -10.12
N CYS A 10 24.66 24.77 -10.15
CA CYS A 10 23.41 25.17 -9.51
C CYS A 10 22.20 24.54 -10.21
N MET A 11 22.19 24.38 -11.53
CA MET A 11 21.11 23.72 -12.25
C MET A 11 21.09 22.19 -11.99
N LEU A 12 22.25 21.57 -11.80
CA LEU A 12 22.35 20.15 -11.40
C LEU A 12 21.89 19.91 -9.95
N ALA A 13 22.08 20.90 -9.06
CA ALA A 13 21.59 20.85 -7.69
C ALA A 13 20.06 21.08 -7.59
N TYR A 14 19.44 21.63 -8.64
CA TYR A 14 17.99 21.86 -8.76
C TYR A 14 17.29 20.84 -9.68
N MET A 15 17.93 19.74 -10.06
CA MET A 15 17.15 18.61 -10.52
C MET A 15 16.28 18.16 -9.33
N PRO A 16 14.93 18.27 -9.40
CA PRO A 16 14.12 17.62 -8.40
C PRO A 16 14.56 16.16 -8.46
N ALA A 17 15.16 15.66 -7.36
CA ALA A 17 15.21 14.22 -7.15
C ALA A 17 13.79 13.76 -7.46
N ALA A 18 13.63 12.92 -8.47
CA ALA A 18 12.35 12.25 -8.71
C ALA A 18 12.08 11.56 -7.39
N PHE A 19 11.17 12.14 -6.58
CA PHE A 19 10.83 11.63 -5.27
C PHE A 19 10.20 10.27 -5.52
N ALA A 20 11.01 9.22 -5.38
CA ALA A 20 10.46 7.92 -5.12
C ALA A 20 9.67 8.09 -3.82
N SER A 21 8.34 7.95 -3.88
CA SER A 21 7.50 8.05 -2.69
C SER A 21 8.05 7.13 -1.63
N THR A 22 8.21 7.63 -0.41
CA THR A 22 8.62 6.80 0.70
C THR A 22 7.44 5.93 1.12
N TRP A 23 7.68 4.77 1.69
CA TRP A 23 6.59 3.94 2.20
C TRP A 23 5.74 4.70 3.26
N GLN A 24 6.32 5.68 3.96
CA GLN A 24 5.59 6.53 4.90
C GLN A 24 4.53 7.38 4.18
N GLU A 25 4.88 7.99 3.05
CA GLU A 25 3.94 8.79 2.24
C GLU A 25 2.81 7.92 1.71
N ASP A 26 3.09 6.70 1.27
CA ASP A 26 2.05 5.77 0.81
C ASP A 26 1.14 5.32 1.97
N VAL A 27 1.70 4.99 3.13
CA VAL A 27 0.90 4.69 4.33
C VAL A 27 0.06 5.91 4.73
N GLU A 28 0.60 7.12 4.67
CA GLU A 28 -0.15 8.33 4.95
C GLU A 28 -1.28 8.57 3.96
N ALA A 29 -1.04 8.37 2.67
CA ALA A 29 -2.07 8.48 1.64
C ALA A 29 -3.24 7.52 1.90
N VAL A 30 -2.93 6.26 2.22
CA VAL A 30 -3.95 5.23 2.51
C VAL A 30 -4.69 5.49 3.84
N THR A 31 -3.97 5.89 4.89
CA THR A 31 -4.57 6.03 6.23
C THR A 31 -5.26 7.38 6.46
N SER A 32 -4.92 8.42 5.69
CA SER A 32 -5.56 9.73 5.80
C SER A 32 -6.98 9.72 5.24
N HIS A 33 -7.19 8.98 4.14
CA HIS A 33 -8.48 8.87 3.46
C HIS A 33 -8.79 7.41 3.12
N PRO A 34 -8.98 6.53 4.11
CA PRO A 34 -9.23 5.12 3.85
C PRO A 34 -10.56 4.86 3.11
N GLU A 35 -11.48 5.82 3.14
CA GLU A 35 -12.69 5.81 2.32
C GLU A 35 -12.42 6.02 0.83
N LYS A 36 -11.25 6.57 0.47
CA LYS A 36 -10.85 6.86 -0.91
C LYS A 36 -9.34 6.69 -1.08
N VAL A 37 -8.91 5.51 -1.44
CA VAL A 37 -7.49 5.16 -1.60
C VAL A 37 -7.09 5.27 -3.07
N TYR A 38 -6.06 6.08 -3.35
CA TYR A 38 -5.57 6.30 -4.72
C TYR A 38 -6.69 6.67 -5.71
N GLU A 39 -7.61 7.53 -5.27
CA GLU A 39 -8.80 7.97 -6.01
C GLU A 39 -9.88 6.88 -6.18
N VAL A 40 -9.70 5.65 -5.65
CA VAL A 40 -10.66 4.55 -5.69
C VAL A 40 -11.44 4.48 -4.37
N TYR A 41 -12.72 4.19 -4.43
CA TYR A 41 -13.60 4.04 -3.27
C TYR A 41 -14.64 2.91 -3.47
N CYS A 42 -15.11 2.32 -2.39
CA CYS A 42 -16.18 1.33 -2.45
C CYS A 42 -17.47 1.97 -2.96
N GLY A 43 -18.11 1.33 -3.95
CA GLY A 43 -19.26 1.89 -4.67
C GLY A 43 -18.91 2.63 -5.95
N MET A 44 -17.63 2.89 -6.23
CA MET A 44 -17.19 3.45 -7.52
C MET A 44 -17.60 2.51 -8.66
N PRO A 45 -18.18 3.02 -9.78
CA PRO A 45 -18.41 2.18 -10.95
C PRO A 45 -17.14 1.47 -11.39
N TYR A 46 -17.22 0.15 -11.66
CA TYR A 46 -16.01 -0.62 -11.95
C TYR A 46 -15.33 -0.19 -13.26
N GLU A 47 -16.11 0.31 -14.22
CA GLU A 47 -15.59 0.86 -15.47
C GLU A 47 -14.80 2.16 -15.24
N ASP A 48 -15.26 3.02 -14.33
CA ASP A 48 -14.55 4.26 -13.96
C ASP A 48 -13.22 3.94 -13.28
N PHE A 49 -13.21 2.91 -12.41
CA PHE A 49 -11.97 2.39 -11.82
C PHE A 49 -11.01 1.90 -12.91
N GLU A 50 -11.47 1.08 -13.87
CA GLU A 50 -10.61 0.56 -14.94
C GLU A 50 -10.00 1.70 -15.77
N GLN A 51 -10.77 2.74 -16.11
CA GLN A 51 -10.27 3.92 -16.83
C GLN A 51 -9.25 4.71 -16.00
N THR A 52 -9.52 4.92 -14.71
CA THR A 52 -8.64 5.66 -13.80
C THR A 52 -7.29 4.96 -13.62
N TRP A 53 -7.30 3.62 -13.58
CA TRP A 53 -6.12 2.80 -13.27
C TRP A 53 -5.44 2.17 -14.47
N GLU A 54 -5.86 2.46 -15.70
CA GLU A 54 -5.27 1.87 -16.90
C GLU A 54 -3.78 2.21 -17.07
N ASN A 55 -3.37 3.43 -16.71
CA ASN A 55 -2.01 3.94 -16.92
C ASN A 55 -1.49 4.76 -15.75
N VAL A 56 -1.66 4.29 -14.51
CA VAL A 56 -1.14 5.01 -13.33
C VAL A 56 0.38 4.91 -13.29
N PRO A 57 1.11 6.04 -13.22
CA PRO A 57 2.57 6.02 -13.17
C PRO A 57 3.12 5.22 -12.01
N ASN A 58 4.22 4.52 -12.22
CA ASN A 58 4.93 3.68 -11.24
C ASN A 58 4.19 2.40 -10.79
N TRP A 59 2.96 2.16 -11.27
CA TRP A 59 2.22 0.95 -11.01
C TRP A 59 2.18 0.03 -12.25
N SER A 60 2.30 -1.27 -12.02
CA SER A 60 2.17 -2.29 -13.07
C SER A 60 1.04 -3.26 -12.72
N CYS A 61 0.12 -3.51 -13.65
CA CYS A 61 -0.91 -4.51 -13.47
C CYS A 61 -0.28 -5.91 -13.52
N LYS A 62 -0.40 -6.68 -12.42
CA LYS A 62 0.16 -8.03 -12.27
C LYS A 62 -0.86 -9.14 -12.51
N ASP A 63 -2.11 -8.87 -12.18
CA ASP A 63 -3.19 -9.84 -12.40
C ASP A 63 -4.46 -9.05 -12.76
N LYS A 64 -5.03 -9.37 -13.92
CA LYS A 64 -6.28 -8.79 -14.39
C LYS A 64 -7.27 -9.92 -14.66
N LYS A 65 -8.23 -10.06 -13.74
CA LYS A 65 -9.36 -10.96 -13.87
C LYS A 65 -10.66 -10.16 -13.89
N PRO A 66 -11.74 -10.71 -14.47
CA PRO A 66 -13.03 -10.08 -14.30
C PRO A 66 -13.31 -9.84 -12.81
N ARG A 67 -13.50 -8.59 -12.40
CA ARG A 67 -13.81 -8.18 -11.02
C ARG A 67 -12.66 -8.27 -10.01
N ARG A 68 -11.44 -8.56 -10.43
CA ARG A 68 -10.26 -8.50 -9.57
C ARG A 68 -9.07 -7.99 -10.37
N GLN A 69 -8.48 -6.90 -9.90
CA GLN A 69 -7.22 -6.41 -10.45
C GLN A 69 -6.20 -6.24 -9.34
N VAL A 70 -4.96 -6.57 -9.63
CA VAL A 70 -3.82 -6.41 -8.73
C VAL A 70 -2.77 -5.58 -9.42
N PHE A 71 -2.41 -4.49 -8.81
CA PHE A 71 -1.33 -3.61 -9.23
C PHE A 71 -0.17 -3.73 -8.26
N GLU A 72 1.03 -3.53 -8.77
CA GLU A 72 2.27 -3.57 -7.99
C GLU A 72 3.13 -2.36 -8.29
N LYS A 73 3.64 -1.77 -7.25
CA LYS A 73 4.70 -0.74 -7.27
C LYS A 73 5.91 -1.27 -6.51
N ILE A 74 7.09 -1.16 -7.12
CA ILE A 74 8.36 -1.50 -6.48
C ILE A 74 8.98 -0.19 -5.99
N MET A 75 9.25 -0.13 -4.69
CA MET A 75 9.98 0.97 -4.08
C MET A 75 11.46 0.61 -4.04
N GLU A 76 12.27 1.46 -4.64
CA GLU A 76 13.72 1.30 -4.59
C GLU A 76 14.23 1.51 -3.16
N GLY A 77 15.10 0.63 -2.72
CA GLY A 77 15.67 0.69 -1.38
C GLY A 77 16.41 -0.60 -1.03
N THR A 78 17.08 -0.56 0.11
CA THR A 78 17.72 -1.76 0.70
C THR A 78 17.22 -1.88 2.13
N PRO A 79 16.40 -2.87 2.44
CA PRO A 79 15.85 -3.91 1.56
C PRO A 79 14.76 -3.40 0.60
N PRO A 80 14.50 -4.12 -0.50
CA PRO A 80 13.44 -3.76 -1.44
C PRO A 80 12.06 -3.92 -0.77
N LEU A 81 11.17 -3.00 -1.09
CA LEU A 81 9.78 -3.03 -0.64
C LEU A 81 8.86 -3.06 -1.86
N ARG A 82 7.88 -3.94 -1.84
CA ARG A 82 6.80 -3.98 -2.82
C ARG A 82 5.50 -3.53 -2.18
N GLU A 83 4.81 -2.66 -2.86
CA GLU A 83 3.44 -2.33 -2.54
C GLU A 83 2.52 -2.98 -3.56
N THR A 84 1.42 -3.56 -3.09
CA THR A 84 0.37 -4.06 -3.97
C THR A 84 -0.94 -3.40 -3.62
N PHE A 85 -1.68 -2.99 -4.65
CA PHE A 85 -3.05 -2.52 -4.54
C PHE A 85 -3.97 -3.50 -5.25
N THR A 86 -4.86 -4.12 -4.48
CA THR A 86 -5.86 -5.08 -4.98
C THR A 86 -7.23 -4.43 -4.92
N VAL A 87 -7.95 -4.49 -6.02
CA VAL A 87 -9.32 -4.03 -6.12
C VAL A 87 -10.21 -5.20 -6.51
N LEU A 88 -11.27 -5.39 -5.73
CA LEU A 88 -12.33 -6.35 -6.02
C LEU A 88 -13.60 -5.60 -6.37
N GLY A 89 -14.29 -6.06 -7.40
CA GLY A 89 -15.58 -5.52 -7.80
C GLY A 89 -16.66 -6.60 -7.90
N ASP A 90 -17.89 -6.18 -7.94
CA ASP A 90 -19.00 -7.00 -8.42
C ASP A 90 -19.29 -6.70 -9.90
N ARG A 91 -20.53 -6.84 -10.36
CA ARG A 91 -20.89 -6.56 -11.75
C ARG A 91 -20.93 -5.08 -12.09
N THR A 92 -21.01 -4.20 -11.10
CA THR A 92 -21.33 -2.80 -11.26
C THR A 92 -20.33 -1.88 -10.58
N SER A 93 -19.75 -2.30 -9.45
CA SER A 93 -18.98 -1.40 -8.61
C SER A 93 -17.78 -2.07 -7.91
N VAL A 94 -16.86 -1.25 -7.42
CA VAL A 94 -15.82 -1.65 -6.48
C VAL A 94 -16.46 -1.98 -5.14
N ILE A 95 -16.16 -3.16 -4.58
CA ILE A 95 -16.72 -3.63 -3.30
C ILE A 95 -15.68 -3.79 -2.21
N HIS A 96 -14.39 -3.87 -2.56
CA HIS A 96 -13.31 -4.03 -1.61
C HIS A 96 -11.98 -3.56 -2.17
N MET A 97 -11.17 -2.99 -1.32
CA MET A 97 -9.82 -2.56 -1.63
C MET A 97 -8.82 -3.11 -0.60
N GLU A 98 -7.62 -3.40 -1.05
CA GLU A 98 -6.56 -3.92 -0.20
C GLU A 98 -5.22 -3.30 -0.61
N VAL A 99 -4.52 -2.68 0.33
CA VAL A 99 -3.14 -2.24 0.14
C VAL A 99 -2.23 -3.10 0.98
N SER A 100 -1.24 -3.72 0.35
CA SER A 100 -0.27 -4.57 1.05
C SER A 100 1.15 -4.12 0.79
N PHE A 101 1.96 -4.09 1.83
CA PHE A 101 3.40 -3.89 1.78
C PHE A 101 4.11 -5.23 2.03
N LEU A 102 5.07 -5.57 1.17
CA LEU A 102 5.78 -6.85 1.18
C LEU A 102 7.29 -6.63 1.15
N THR A 103 8.01 -7.29 2.05
CA THR A 103 9.48 -7.29 2.12
C THR A 103 9.99 -8.58 2.77
N ASP A 104 11.24 -8.89 2.57
CA ASP A 104 11.94 -9.97 3.29
C ASP A 104 12.56 -9.48 4.62
N ASP A 105 12.58 -8.17 4.88
CA ASP A 105 13.05 -7.58 6.13
C ASP A 105 11.92 -7.50 7.18
N LYS A 106 12.05 -8.33 8.21
CA LYS A 106 11.10 -8.34 9.33
C LYS A 106 11.08 -7.01 10.10
N LYS A 107 12.24 -6.33 10.27
CA LYS A 107 12.31 -5.08 11.05
C LYS A 107 11.58 -3.96 10.32
N LEU A 108 11.80 -3.84 9.00
CA LEU A 108 11.07 -2.88 8.16
C LEU A 108 9.58 -3.16 8.23
N MET A 109 9.17 -4.43 8.16
CA MET A 109 7.76 -4.80 8.25
C MET A 109 7.14 -4.45 9.60
N ASP A 110 7.84 -4.70 10.71
CA ASP A 110 7.39 -4.32 12.05
C ASP A 110 7.26 -2.79 12.18
N TRP A 111 8.12 -2.01 11.52
CA TRP A 111 8.01 -0.55 11.47
C TRP A 111 6.78 -0.09 10.68
N ILE A 112 6.57 -0.64 9.48
CA ILE A 112 5.39 -0.32 8.65
C ILE A 112 4.11 -0.65 9.43
N PHE A 113 4.05 -1.83 10.06
CA PHE A 113 2.88 -2.23 10.83
C PHE A 113 2.58 -1.26 11.99
N ASN A 114 3.59 -0.95 12.81
CA ASN A 114 3.41 -0.06 13.96
C ASN A 114 3.07 1.37 13.52
N TYR A 115 3.69 1.86 12.46
CA TYR A 115 3.39 3.18 11.90
C TYR A 115 1.94 3.25 11.41
N THR A 116 1.52 2.27 10.62
CA THR A 116 0.14 2.16 10.10
C THR A 116 -0.88 2.07 11.24
N ARG A 117 -0.63 1.20 12.23
CA ARG A 117 -1.47 1.06 13.42
C ARG A 117 -1.65 2.39 14.15
N ASN A 118 -0.55 3.12 14.38
CA ASN A 118 -0.59 4.40 15.07
C ASN A 118 -1.38 5.45 14.28
N ARG A 119 -1.21 5.52 12.96
CA ARG A 119 -1.95 6.42 12.09
C ARG A 119 -3.46 6.14 12.14
N LEU A 120 -3.85 4.87 12.03
CA LEU A 120 -5.26 4.47 12.12
C LEU A 120 -5.83 4.69 13.53
N ALA A 121 -5.04 4.46 14.58
CA ALA A 121 -5.46 4.74 15.96
C ALA A 121 -5.67 6.24 16.23
N ILE A 122 -4.86 7.11 15.66
CA ILE A 122 -5.07 8.57 15.73
C ILE A 122 -6.38 8.96 15.04
N LYS A 123 -6.71 8.31 13.91
CA LYS A 123 -7.91 8.62 13.12
C LYS A 123 -9.18 8.03 13.73
N PHE A 124 -9.15 6.78 14.18
CA PHE A 124 -10.34 6.00 14.56
C PHE A 124 -10.43 5.66 16.04
N GLY A 125 -9.42 6.06 16.84
CA GLY A 125 -9.37 5.73 18.27
C GLY A 125 -8.76 4.36 18.55
N ASN A 126 -9.06 3.82 19.74
CA ASN A 126 -8.48 2.57 20.18
C ASN A 126 -8.94 1.38 19.33
N PRO A 127 -8.01 0.58 18.81
CA PRO A 127 -8.34 -0.61 18.04
C PRO A 127 -8.85 -1.74 18.92
N GLY A 128 -9.68 -2.62 18.33
CA GLY A 128 -9.93 -3.96 18.84
C GLY A 128 -8.89 -4.94 18.26
N GLU A 129 -8.14 -5.63 19.11
CA GLU A 129 -7.20 -6.66 18.68
C GLU A 129 -7.86 -8.03 18.71
N VAL A 130 -7.73 -8.79 17.61
CA VAL A 130 -8.16 -10.18 17.52
C VAL A 130 -6.93 -11.02 17.19
N GLU A 131 -6.54 -11.91 18.11
CA GLU A 131 -5.41 -12.81 17.88
C GLU A 131 -5.76 -13.96 16.92
N GLY A 132 -4.86 -14.16 15.98
CA GLY A 132 -4.57 -15.40 15.30
C GLY A 132 -5.67 -16.10 14.51
N CYS A 133 -5.67 -15.92 13.18
CA CYS A 133 -6.28 -16.85 12.26
C CYS A 133 -5.21 -17.55 11.42
N GLN A 134 -5.21 -18.88 11.39
CA GLN A 134 -4.42 -19.65 10.43
C GLN A 134 -5.28 -19.87 9.18
N VAL A 135 -4.91 -19.22 8.10
CA VAL A 135 -5.40 -19.57 6.77
C VAL A 135 -4.35 -20.43 6.10
N ILE A 136 -4.75 -21.45 5.35
CA ILE A 136 -3.86 -22.35 4.62
C ILE A 136 -2.84 -21.49 3.83
N ASP A 137 -1.55 -21.72 4.03
CA ASP A 137 -0.41 -20.99 3.46
C ASP A 137 -0.13 -19.58 4.00
N MET A 138 -0.90 -19.04 4.94
CA MET A 138 -0.66 -17.73 5.54
C MET A 138 -0.84 -17.80 7.04
N ASN A 139 0.17 -17.38 7.77
CA ASN A 139 0.06 -17.15 9.20
C ASN A 139 -0.14 -15.65 9.44
N TYR A 140 -1.35 -15.27 9.86
CA TYR A 140 -1.65 -13.91 10.28
C TYR A 140 -1.63 -13.85 11.80
N PRO A 141 -0.48 -13.54 12.42
CA PRO A 141 -0.39 -13.53 13.88
C PRO A 141 -1.22 -12.43 14.54
N THR A 142 -1.65 -11.43 13.78
CA THR A 142 -2.38 -10.30 14.34
C THR A 142 -3.37 -9.71 13.34
N PHE A 143 -4.63 -9.59 13.77
CA PHE A 143 -5.64 -8.74 13.14
C PHE A 143 -5.95 -7.58 14.06
N ILE A 144 -6.09 -6.40 13.51
CA ILE A 144 -6.56 -5.23 14.22
C ILE A 144 -7.74 -4.66 13.46
N THR A 145 -8.84 -4.43 14.16
CA THR A 145 -10.04 -3.80 13.62
C THR A 145 -10.36 -2.54 14.40
N TRP A 146 -11.09 -1.63 13.78
CA TRP A 146 -11.62 -0.43 14.44
C TRP A 146 -13.14 -0.52 14.47
N PRO A 147 -13.76 -0.73 15.64
CA PRO A 147 -15.22 -0.87 15.76
C PRO A 147 -15.96 0.31 15.11
N GLY A 148 -16.92 0.00 14.25
CA GLY A 148 -17.69 1.02 13.50
C GLY A 148 -17.01 1.58 12.24
N HIS A 149 -15.80 1.11 11.92
CA HIS A 149 -15.07 1.51 10.71
C HIS A 149 -14.75 0.27 9.85
N PRO A 150 -14.95 0.34 8.52
CA PRO A 150 -14.68 -0.78 7.61
C PRO A 150 -13.17 -0.88 7.30
N VAL A 151 -12.32 -0.84 8.32
CA VAL A 151 -10.87 -0.90 8.18
C VAL A 151 -10.31 -2.02 9.02
N MET A 152 -9.47 -2.84 8.41
CA MET A 152 -8.73 -3.90 9.09
C MET A 152 -7.26 -3.84 8.72
N LEU A 153 -6.40 -3.95 9.73
CA LEU A 153 -4.94 -4.05 9.56
C LEU A 153 -4.50 -5.46 9.93
N THR A 154 -3.73 -6.09 9.05
CA THR A 154 -3.18 -7.42 9.30
C THR A 154 -1.67 -7.43 9.15
N ARG A 155 -1.01 -8.34 9.88
CA ARG A 155 0.40 -8.64 9.72
C ARG A 155 0.59 -10.14 9.59
N GLY A 156 1.41 -10.56 8.63
CA GLY A 156 1.67 -11.97 8.41
C GLY A 156 2.98 -12.24 7.68
N SER A 157 3.20 -13.51 7.36
CA SER A 157 4.31 -13.94 6.50
C SER A 157 3.85 -15.05 5.55
N VAL A 158 4.45 -15.09 4.37
CA VAL A 158 4.25 -16.12 3.36
C VAL A 158 5.56 -16.84 3.13
N GLU A 159 5.54 -18.17 3.16
CA GLU A 159 6.71 -19.01 2.93
C GLU A 159 6.61 -19.71 1.57
N ARG A 160 6.94 -18.99 0.49
CA ARG A 160 7.04 -19.55 -0.86
C ARG A 160 8.37 -19.15 -1.48
N GLY A 161 9.35 -20.07 -1.45
CA GLY A 161 10.69 -19.80 -2.00
C GLY A 161 11.54 -18.83 -1.19
N GLY A 162 11.16 -18.56 0.06
CA GLY A 162 11.75 -17.60 0.98
C GLY A 162 10.67 -16.98 1.88
N LYS A 163 11.09 -16.43 3.01
CA LYS A 163 10.14 -15.81 3.94
C LYS A 163 9.89 -14.35 3.54
N THR A 164 8.68 -14.06 3.10
CA THR A 164 8.22 -12.69 2.79
C THR A 164 7.26 -12.24 3.88
N TYR A 165 7.54 -11.11 4.51
CA TYR A 165 6.65 -10.49 5.49
C TYR A 165 5.67 -9.55 4.78
N ARG A 166 4.47 -9.43 5.34
CA ARG A 166 3.38 -8.66 4.74
C ARG A 166 2.60 -7.89 5.81
N VAL A 167 2.34 -6.63 5.54
CA VAL A 167 1.32 -5.82 6.23
C VAL A 167 0.24 -5.48 5.23
N THR A 168 -1.02 -5.65 5.60
CA THR A 168 -2.16 -5.38 4.73
C THR A 168 -3.17 -4.48 5.43
N ILE A 169 -3.63 -3.47 4.72
CA ILE A 169 -4.76 -2.61 5.07
C ILE A 169 -5.90 -3.03 4.16
N MET A 170 -7.00 -3.50 4.74
CA MET A 170 -8.24 -3.86 4.04
C MET A 170 -9.30 -2.80 4.28
N LEU A 171 -10.03 -2.44 3.23
CA LEU A 171 -10.96 -1.31 3.19
C LEU A 171 -12.27 -1.69 2.51
#